data_85be69ff7e6ffcdaa6bd46c4d072ffef
#
_entry.id   85be69ff7e6ffcdaa6bd46c4d072ffef
#
_cell.length_a   1.000
_cell.length_b   1.000
_cell.length_c   1.000
_cell.angle_alpha   90.00
_cell.angle_beta   90.00
_cell.angle_gamma   90.00
#
_symmetry.space_group_name_H-M   'P 1'
#
loop_
_entity.id
_entity.type
_entity.pdbx_description
1 polymer ?
#
loop_
_entity_poly.entity_id
_entity_poly.type
_entity_poly.pdbx_seq_one_letter_code
_entity_poly.pdbx_strand_id
1 'polypeptide(L)'
;MTVVAPPTQGAVDVDVHVAPAAIDALAVHMDDYWRDYLANAGMRLSPNLSGSYPSDAPAPPSELDALREQVLDPWGLSHAVLTCITAFDASRNGYYEAALCSAINDWLRAEWLERDERLRAYLTIPTLDPEAAIREVERLGSHDGFVGVLVPIRGDMRWGNRRFHDLHEAIAAKGLVLALHAWGRAGNAPTATGFTHSYFEDYLGNSAIVAQAQVLSLVTEGVFDRVPSLRVVLLECGFAWLPPLLWRFDKDWKAIWREVPWVKDKPSEYVRRHFRAATAPAQLPADRAQAAQLAEMLGASDVLVYASDFPHEHGEGNLDALLEALDDPGREAVLRGNAAALYGLPG
;
A
#
# COMPACT_ATOMS: atom_id res chain seq x y z
N MET A 1 -19.93 -9.87 -13.20
CA MET A 1 -19.19 -9.45 -14.42
C MET A 1 -17.93 -10.26 -14.50
N THR A 2 -17.55 -10.75 -15.67
CA THR A 2 -16.30 -11.49 -15.83
C THR A 2 -15.16 -10.46 -15.84
N VAL A 3 -14.33 -10.43 -14.80
CA VAL A 3 -13.13 -9.60 -14.79
C VAL A 3 -12.27 -10.05 -15.98
N VAL A 4 -12.08 -9.17 -16.94
CA VAL A 4 -11.21 -9.47 -18.10
C VAL A 4 -9.78 -9.49 -17.57
N ALA A 5 -9.13 -10.64 -17.73
CA ALA A 5 -7.72 -10.77 -17.32
C ALA A 5 -6.87 -9.71 -18.05
N PRO A 6 -6.14 -8.86 -17.34
CA PRO A 6 -5.23 -7.93 -17.97
C PRO A 6 -4.09 -8.67 -18.68
N PRO A 7 -3.34 -8.05 -19.60
CA PRO A 7 -2.23 -8.67 -20.31
C PRO A 7 -1.00 -8.87 -19.39
N THR A 8 -1.13 -9.76 -18.40
CA THR A 8 -0.25 -9.83 -17.24
C THR A 8 0.53 -11.14 -17.09
N GLN A 9 0.59 -11.95 -18.14
CA GLN A 9 1.38 -13.20 -18.10
C GLN A 9 2.79 -12.97 -17.54
N GLY A 10 3.08 -13.58 -16.40
CA GLY A 10 4.36 -13.43 -15.71
C GLY A 10 4.53 -12.15 -14.89
N ALA A 11 3.50 -11.30 -14.77
CA ALA A 11 3.57 -10.07 -13.99
C ALA A 11 3.69 -10.35 -12.48
N VAL A 12 4.19 -9.35 -11.76
CA VAL A 12 4.15 -9.27 -10.28
C VAL A 12 3.09 -8.25 -9.91
N ASP A 13 2.00 -8.71 -9.32
CA ASP A 13 0.93 -7.85 -8.82
C ASP A 13 1.23 -7.44 -7.37
N VAL A 14 1.41 -6.14 -7.13
CA VAL A 14 1.85 -5.65 -5.82
C VAL A 14 0.70 -5.30 -4.87
N ASP A 15 -0.56 -5.46 -5.31
CA ASP A 15 -1.73 -5.11 -4.49
C ASP A 15 -2.92 -6.00 -4.82
N VAL A 16 -3.03 -7.10 -4.07
CA VAL A 16 -4.12 -8.08 -4.19
C VAL A 16 -4.77 -8.25 -2.83
N HIS A 17 -6.00 -7.79 -2.70
CA HIS A 17 -6.70 -7.81 -1.43
C HIS A 17 -7.17 -9.19 -1.03
N VAL A 18 -6.97 -9.51 0.25
CA VAL A 18 -7.54 -10.66 0.93
C VAL A 18 -8.08 -10.24 2.30
N ALA A 19 -9.12 -10.90 2.77
CA ALA A 19 -9.68 -10.63 4.09
C ALA A 19 -10.18 -11.91 4.74
N PRO A 20 -10.10 -12.05 6.07
CA PRO A 20 -10.75 -13.17 6.75
C PRO A 20 -12.28 -13.08 6.55
N ALA A 21 -12.94 -14.21 6.38
CA ALA A 21 -14.40 -14.28 6.15
C ALA A 21 -15.20 -13.59 7.27
N ALA A 22 -14.67 -13.62 8.48
CA ALA A 22 -15.14 -12.86 9.63
C ALA A 22 -13.98 -12.65 10.60
N ILE A 23 -14.09 -11.68 11.50
CA ILE A 23 -13.04 -11.42 12.49
C ILE A 23 -12.83 -12.63 13.42
N ASP A 24 -13.89 -13.40 13.66
CA ASP A 24 -13.85 -14.63 14.47
C ASP A 24 -12.95 -15.72 13.85
N ALA A 25 -12.75 -15.70 12.53
CA ALA A 25 -11.83 -16.62 11.86
C ALA A 25 -10.37 -16.42 12.31
N LEU A 26 -10.04 -15.26 12.86
CA LEU A 26 -8.72 -14.95 13.40
C LEU A 26 -8.52 -15.46 14.84
N ALA A 27 -9.59 -15.92 15.51
CA ALA A 27 -9.54 -16.33 16.91
C ALA A 27 -8.54 -17.47 17.16
N VAL A 28 -8.33 -18.36 16.19
CA VAL A 28 -7.37 -19.48 16.29
C VAL A 28 -5.90 -19.02 16.32
N HIS A 29 -5.65 -17.79 15.86
CA HIS A 29 -4.34 -17.15 15.83
C HIS A 29 -4.13 -16.16 16.99
N MET A 30 -5.09 -16.04 17.90
CA MET A 30 -5.02 -15.18 19.08
C MET A 30 -4.69 -16.00 20.33
N ASP A 31 -4.07 -15.35 21.33
CA ASP A 31 -3.96 -15.92 22.65
C ASP A 31 -5.33 -16.01 23.38
N ASP A 32 -5.39 -16.76 24.48
CA ASP A 32 -6.63 -17.04 25.19
C ASP A 32 -7.34 -15.77 25.67
N TYR A 33 -6.60 -14.75 26.11
CA TYR A 33 -7.15 -13.49 26.58
C TYR A 33 -7.88 -12.72 25.45
N TRP A 34 -7.26 -12.58 24.30
CA TRP A 34 -7.85 -11.83 23.19
C TRP A 34 -8.96 -12.61 22.49
N ARG A 35 -8.89 -13.93 22.49
CA ARG A 35 -9.97 -14.82 22.03
C ARG A 35 -11.23 -14.67 22.89
N ASP A 36 -11.05 -14.68 24.23
CA ASP A 36 -12.14 -14.44 25.18
C ASP A 36 -12.68 -13.00 25.06
N TYR A 37 -11.79 -12.01 24.91
CA TYR A 37 -12.19 -10.63 24.69
C TYR A 37 -13.04 -10.49 23.43
N LEU A 38 -12.62 -11.08 22.30
CA LEU A 38 -13.35 -11.06 21.03
C LEU A 38 -14.74 -11.69 21.17
N ALA A 39 -14.83 -12.84 21.83
CA ALA A 39 -16.09 -13.54 22.06
C ALA A 39 -17.08 -12.74 22.91
N ASN A 40 -16.60 -11.97 23.89
CA ASN A 40 -17.44 -11.24 24.84
C ASN A 40 -17.66 -9.76 24.48
N ALA A 41 -16.77 -9.14 23.74
CA ALA A 41 -16.86 -7.71 23.41
C ALA A 41 -17.85 -7.39 22.27
N GLY A 42 -18.33 -8.38 21.54
CA GLY A 42 -19.23 -8.17 20.40
C GLY A 42 -18.60 -7.28 19.31
N MET A 43 -17.29 -7.35 19.13
CA MET A 43 -16.54 -6.53 18.20
C MET A 43 -17.04 -6.74 16.78
N ARG A 44 -17.29 -5.65 16.10
CA ARG A 44 -17.63 -5.62 14.67
C ARG A 44 -16.63 -4.74 13.97
N LEU A 45 -16.34 -5.09 12.71
CA LEU A 45 -15.62 -4.17 11.83
C LEU A 45 -16.44 -2.89 11.73
N SER A 46 -15.80 -1.76 12.01
CA SER A 46 -16.46 -0.46 11.93
C SER A 46 -16.71 -0.14 10.44
N PRO A 47 -17.93 0.17 10.03
CA PRO A 47 -18.16 0.63 8.68
C PRO A 47 -17.42 1.94 8.46
N ASN A 48 -16.96 2.17 7.24
CA ASN A 48 -16.45 3.47 6.83
C ASN A 48 -17.50 4.56 7.14
N LEU A 49 -17.07 5.71 7.66
CA LEU A 49 -17.98 6.81 8.02
C LEU A 49 -18.73 7.39 6.81
N SER A 50 -18.12 7.35 5.64
CA SER A 50 -18.76 7.80 4.38
C SER A 50 -19.57 6.71 3.67
N GLY A 51 -19.63 5.50 4.26
CA GLY A 51 -20.22 4.33 3.60
C GLY A 51 -19.31 3.76 2.51
N SER A 52 -19.76 2.71 1.87
CA SER A 52 -19.09 2.14 0.68
C SER A 52 -19.95 2.36 -0.55
N TYR A 53 -19.31 2.57 -1.69
CA TYR A 53 -19.95 2.76 -2.98
C TYR A 53 -19.11 2.11 -4.08
N PRO A 54 -19.70 1.30 -4.95
CA PRO A 54 -21.09 0.80 -4.90
C PRO A 54 -21.32 -0.21 -3.74
N SER A 55 -22.58 -0.35 -3.33
CA SER A 55 -22.97 -1.22 -2.20
C SER A 55 -22.77 -2.72 -2.44
N ASP A 56 -22.59 -3.11 -3.69
CA ASP A 56 -22.38 -4.47 -4.18
C ASP A 56 -20.93 -4.74 -4.63
N ALA A 57 -20.00 -3.90 -4.19
CA ALA A 57 -18.57 -4.14 -4.43
C ALA A 57 -18.16 -5.55 -3.97
N PRO A 58 -17.41 -6.30 -4.78
CA PRO A 58 -17.03 -7.65 -4.43
C PRO A 58 -16.14 -7.67 -3.18
N ALA A 59 -16.39 -8.64 -2.30
CA ALA A 59 -15.56 -8.83 -1.12
C ALA A 59 -14.22 -9.49 -1.52
N PRO A 60 -13.11 -9.13 -0.85
CA PRO A 60 -11.84 -9.81 -1.04
C PRO A 60 -11.95 -11.32 -0.71
N PRO A 61 -11.21 -12.20 -1.43
CA PRO A 61 -11.16 -13.62 -1.11
C PRO A 61 -10.73 -13.88 0.34
N SER A 62 -11.37 -14.84 0.97
CA SER A 62 -11.01 -15.33 2.32
C SER A 62 -10.32 -16.69 2.30
N GLU A 63 -10.21 -17.32 1.13
CA GLU A 63 -9.64 -18.65 0.94
C GLU A 63 -8.71 -18.67 -0.28
N LEU A 64 -7.61 -19.44 -0.15
CA LEU A 64 -6.57 -19.53 -1.18
C LEU A 64 -7.09 -20.06 -2.52
N ASP A 65 -7.96 -21.07 -2.49
CA ASP A 65 -8.48 -21.67 -3.73
C ASP A 65 -9.32 -20.66 -4.53
N ALA A 66 -10.08 -19.82 -3.86
CA ALA A 66 -10.80 -18.74 -4.51
C ALA A 66 -9.86 -17.72 -5.18
N LEU A 67 -8.74 -17.37 -4.54
CA LEU A 67 -7.74 -16.50 -5.14
C LEU A 67 -7.05 -17.14 -6.35
N ARG A 68 -6.72 -18.44 -6.27
CA ARG A 68 -6.16 -19.19 -7.40
C ARG A 68 -7.09 -19.17 -8.61
N GLU A 69 -8.36 -19.50 -8.40
CA GLU A 69 -9.37 -19.57 -9.47
C GLU A 69 -9.68 -18.20 -10.08
N GLN A 70 -9.67 -17.14 -9.28
CA GLN A 70 -10.10 -15.81 -9.74
C GLN A 70 -8.96 -14.98 -10.32
N VAL A 71 -7.72 -15.13 -9.80
CA VAL A 71 -6.60 -14.24 -10.09
C VAL A 71 -5.36 -14.98 -10.53
N LEU A 72 -4.76 -15.82 -9.68
CA LEU A 72 -3.40 -16.33 -9.91
C LEU A 72 -3.29 -17.14 -11.19
N ASP A 73 -4.22 -18.07 -11.42
CA ASP A 73 -4.19 -18.98 -12.55
C ASP A 73 -4.70 -18.31 -13.83
N PRO A 74 -5.87 -17.62 -13.84
CA PRO A 74 -6.37 -16.97 -15.05
C PRO A 74 -5.48 -15.86 -15.57
N TRP A 75 -4.83 -15.11 -14.67
CA TRP A 75 -3.96 -13.98 -15.07
C TRP A 75 -2.51 -14.40 -15.28
N GLY A 76 -2.13 -15.62 -14.90
CA GLY A 76 -0.78 -16.13 -15.07
C GLY A 76 0.27 -15.32 -14.31
N LEU A 77 -0.06 -14.82 -13.14
CA LEU A 77 0.86 -14.03 -12.32
C LEU A 77 2.07 -14.86 -11.88
N SER A 78 3.26 -14.28 -11.95
CA SER A 78 4.45 -14.89 -11.36
C SER A 78 4.43 -14.79 -9.84
N HIS A 79 4.04 -13.61 -9.33
CA HIS A 79 3.84 -13.35 -7.90
C HIS A 79 2.66 -12.42 -7.67
N ALA A 80 2.03 -12.54 -6.51
CA ALA A 80 1.04 -11.61 -5.98
C ALA A 80 1.41 -11.23 -4.55
N VAL A 81 1.40 -9.93 -4.25
CA VAL A 81 1.63 -9.42 -2.90
C VAL A 81 0.28 -9.14 -2.25
N LEU A 82 -0.02 -9.88 -1.18
CA LEU A 82 -1.30 -9.82 -0.50
C LEU A 82 -1.40 -8.60 0.41
N THR A 83 -2.52 -7.89 0.28
CA THR A 83 -2.90 -6.73 1.07
C THR A 83 -4.09 -7.08 1.97
N CYS A 84 -3.92 -7.00 3.30
CA CYS A 84 -5.01 -7.18 4.26
C CYS A 84 -5.20 -5.93 5.10
N ILE A 85 -6.23 -5.14 4.78
CA ILE A 85 -6.54 -3.87 5.46
C ILE A 85 -7.49 -4.02 6.65
N THR A 86 -7.88 -5.24 7.01
CA THR A 86 -8.88 -5.54 8.04
C THR A 86 -8.60 -4.87 9.39
N ALA A 87 -7.34 -4.72 9.78
CA ALA A 87 -6.97 -4.10 11.06
C ALA A 87 -7.06 -2.57 11.06
N PHE A 88 -7.07 -1.90 9.91
CA PHE A 88 -6.97 -0.44 9.84
C PHE A 88 -8.10 0.29 10.56
N ASP A 89 -9.29 -0.30 10.60
CA ASP A 89 -10.49 0.28 11.17
C ASP A 89 -11.06 -0.52 12.36
N ALA A 90 -10.34 -1.55 12.82
CA ALA A 90 -10.91 -2.50 13.75
C ALA A 90 -11.09 -1.96 15.18
N SER A 91 -10.19 -1.12 15.68
CA SER A 91 -10.27 -0.62 17.05
C SER A 91 -9.37 0.58 17.33
N ARG A 92 -9.77 1.40 18.30
CA ARG A 92 -8.90 2.43 18.93
C ARG A 92 -8.19 1.92 20.19
N ASN A 93 -8.43 0.67 20.57
CA ASN A 93 -7.69 0.02 21.64
C ASN A 93 -6.37 -0.51 21.05
N GLY A 94 -5.25 0.18 21.31
CA GLY A 94 -3.94 -0.17 20.74
C GLY A 94 -3.44 -1.56 21.12
N TYR A 95 -3.84 -2.08 22.30
CA TYR A 95 -3.49 -3.46 22.69
C TYR A 95 -4.24 -4.49 21.85
N TYR A 96 -5.53 -4.25 21.63
CA TYR A 96 -6.33 -5.12 20.76
C TYR A 96 -5.89 -5.01 19.30
N GLU A 97 -5.58 -3.79 18.83
CA GLU A 97 -5.02 -3.59 17.47
C GLU A 97 -3.74 -4.42 17.29
N ALA A 98 -2.83 -4.41 18.27
CA ALA A 98 -1.60 -5.20 18.19
C ALA A 98 -1.88 -6.71 18.13
N ALA A 99 -2.79 -7.23 18.93
CA ALA A 99 -3.18 -8.63 18.89
C ALA A 99 -3.85 -9.01 17.57
N LEU A 100 -4.70 -8.14 17.02
CA LEU A 100 -5.36 -8.34 15.74
C LEU A 100 -4.36 -8.35 14.59
N CYS A 101 -3.41 -7.42 14.56
CA CYS A 101 -2.35 -7.39 13.55
C CYS A 101 -1.52 -8.68 13.57
N SER A 102 -1.12 -9.14 14.77
CA SER A 102 -0.37 -10.39 14.92
C SER A 102 -1.18 -11.59 14.43
N ALA A 103 -2.48 -11.65 14.75
CA ALA A 103 -3.35 -12.73 14.29
C ALA A 103 -3.55 -12.73 12.76
N ILE A 104 -3.68 -11.55 12.14
CA ILE A 104 -3.74 -11.41 10.67
C ILE A 104 -2.44 -11.90 10.03
N ASN A 105 -1.30 -11.51 10.57
CA ASN A 105 0.00 -11.92 10.02
C ASN A 105 0.23 -13.44 10.15
N ASP A 106 -0.17 -14.03 11.27
CA ASP A 106 -0.09 -15.49 11.45
C ASP A 106 -1.08 -16.22 10.53
N TRP A 107 -2.28 -15.68 10.29
CA TRP A 107 -3.24 -16.19 9.32
C TRP A 107 -2.69 -16.09 7.88
N LEU A 108 -2.14 -14.92 7.48
CA LEU A 108 -1.51 -14.75 6.17
C LEU A 108 -0.38 -15.77 5.97
N ARG A 109 0.48 -15.95 6.98
CA ARG A 109 1.56 -16.92 6.91
C ARG A 109 1.04 -18.33 6.71
N ALA A 110 0.15 -18.80 7.60
CA ALA A 110 -0.27 -20.20 7.66
C ALA A 110 -1.23 -20.59 6.51
N GLU A 111 -2.17 -19.71 6.17
CA GLU A 111 -3.23 -20.06 5.23
C GLU A 111 -2.92 -19.66 3.79
N TRP A 112 -1.90 -18.80 3.57
CA TRP A 112 -1.57 -18.29 2.24
C TRP A 112 -0.12 -18.53 1.87
N LEU A 113 0.84 -17.92 2.60
CA LEU A 113 2.24 -17.88 2.20
C LEU A 113 2.92 -19.24 2.22
N GLU A 114 2.60 -20.10 3.19
CA GLU A 114 3.15 -21.46 3.30
C GLU A 114 2.48 -22.46 2.33
N ARG A 115 1.42 -22.04 1.59
CA ARG A 115 0.60 -22.90 0.74
C ARG A 115 0.71 -22.61 -0.76
N ASP A 116 1.27 -21.46 -1.16
CA ASP A 116 1.52 -21.12 -2.57
C ASP A 116 2.77 -20.26 -2.69
N GLU A 117 3.78 -20.75 -3.39
CA GLU A 117 5.08 -20.08 -3.54
C GLU A 117 5.04 -18.77 -4.34
N ARG A 118 3.97 -18.55 -5.10
CA ARG A 118 3.74 -17.28 -5.83
C ARG A 118 3.34 -16.14 -4.91
N LEU A 119 2.92 -16.42 -3.68
CA LEU A 119 2.39 -15.43 -2.76
C LEU A 119 3.48 -14.77 -1.94
N ARG A 120 3.33 -13.48 -1.79
CA ARG A 120 3.99 -12.63 -0.80
C ARG A 120 2.91 -11.85 -0.07
N ALA A 121 3.27 -11.19 1.03
CA ALA A 121 2.32 -10.35 1.76
C ALA A 121 3.02 -9.15 2.39
N TYR A 122 2.23 -8.14 2.71
CA TYR A 122 2.63 -7.11 3.64
C TYR A 122 2.29 -7.50 5.06
N LEU A 123 3.20 -7.22 6.00
CA LEU A 123 2.90 -7.26 7.44
C LEU A 123 1.93 -6.13 7.79
N THR A 124 0.83 -6.45 8.41
CA THR A 124 -0.05 -5.47 9.05
C THR A 124 0.49 -5.16 10.45
N ILE A 125 0.62 -3.88 10.80
CA ILE A 125 1.19 -3.46 12.08
C ILE A 125 0.23 -2.55 12.86
N PRO A 126 0.29 -2.53 14.20
CA PRO A 126 -0.46 -1.57 14.99
C PRO A 126 0.05 -0.14 14.74
N THR A 127 -0.87 0.76 14.38
CA THR A 127 -0.53 2.13 13.98
C THR A 127 -0.49 3.11 15.15
N LEU A 128 -1.11 2.76 16.27
CA LEU A 128 -1.18 3.59 17.48
C LEU A 128 0.06 3.45 18.38
N ASP A 129 0.74 2.32 18.30
CA ASP A 129 1.88 1.95 19.16
C ASP A 129 3.10 1.57 18.31
N PRO A 130 4.02 2.51 18.04
CA PRO A 130 5.24 2.23 17.25
C PRO A 130 6.13 1.15 17.86
N GLU A 131 6.16 1.00 19.19
CA GLU A 131 6.97 -0.05 19.83
C GLU A 131 6.37 -1.44 19.57
N ALA A 132 5.03 -1.56 19.64
CA ALA A 132 4.35 -2.78 19.26
C ALA A 132 4.54 -3.09 17.76
N ALA A 133 4.51 -2.07 16.91
CA ALA A 133 4.79 -2.21 15.49
C ALA A 133 6.21 -2.75 15.23
N ILE A 134 7.22 -2.21 15.93
CA ILE A 134 8.60 -2.70 15.85
C ILE A 134 8.69 -4.16 16.28
N ARG A 135 8.06 -4.52 17.41
CA ARG A 135 8.04 -5.93 17.86
C ARG A 135 7.45 -6.88 16.82
N GLU A 136 6.41 -6.46 16.11
CA GLU A 136 5.80 -7.27 15.06
C GLU A 136 6.71 -7.41 13.82
N VAL A 137 7.37 -6.34 13.42
CA VAL A 137 8.40 -6.36 12.37
C VAL A 137 9.57 -7.27 12.76
N GLU A 138 10.01 -7.22 14.01
CA GLU A 138 11.06 -8.12 14.50
C GLU A 138 10.62 -9.59 14.51
N ARG A 139 9.36 -9.86 14.88
CA ARG A 139 8.78 -11.21 14.98
C ARG A 139 8.72 -11.93 13.65
N LEU A 140 8.21 -11.28 12.61
CA LEU A 140 7.92 -11.91 11.32
C LEU A 140 8.68 -11.32 10.11
N GLY A 141 9.34 -10.19 10.27
CA GLY A 141 9.99 -9.50 9.15
C GLY A 141 11.17 -10.24 8.52
N SER A 142 11.60 -11.37 9.09
CA SER A 142 12.62 -12.26 8.48
C SER A 142 12.02 -13.49 7.78
N HIS A 143 10.70 -13.61 7.71
CA HIS A 143 10.02 -14.67 6.98
C HIS A 143 9.93 -14.29 5.50
N ASP A 144 10.45 -15.15 4.60
CA ASP A 144 10.61 -14.87 3.16
C ASP A 144 9.30 -14.51 2.43
N GLY A 145 8.15 -14.88 2.99
CA GLY A 145 6.84 -14.54 2.46
C GLY A 145 6.43 -13.08 2.69
N PHE A 146 7.00 -12.39 3.70
CA PHE A 146 6.69 -10.99 3.94
C PHE A 146 7.72 -10.08 3.27
N VAL A 147 7.24 -9.18 2.41
CA VAL A 147 8.09 -8.30 1.58
C VAL A 147 7.98 -6.83 1.94
N GLY A 148 7.07 -6.47 2.81
CA GLY A 148 6.87 -5.08 3.25
C GLY A 148 5.99 -4.97 4.47
N VAL A 149 5.78 -3.75 4.92
CA VAL A 149 4.93 -3.37 6.06
C VAL A 149 3.84 -2.45 5.55
N LEU A 150 2.59 -2.84 5.76
CA LEU A 150 1.40 -2.12 5.31
C LEU A 150 0.96 -1.10 6.35
N VAL A 151 0.78 0.14 5.92
CA VAL A 151 0.26 1.21 6.76
C VAL A 151 -0.74 2.07 6.00
N PRO A 152 -1.82 2.57 6.67
CA PRO A 152 -2.77 3.47 6.04
C PRO A 152 -2.13 4.85 5.82
N ILE A 153 -2.49 5.51 4.71
CA ILE A 153 -2.07 6.91 4.50
C ILE A 153 -2.77 7.87 5.46
N ARG A 154 -3.94 7.50 5.97
CA ARG A 154 -4.79 8.29 6.87
C ARG A 154 -4.56 7.86 8.32
N GLY A 155 -4.24 8.80 9.17
CA GLY A 155 -3.97 8.53 10.58
C GLY A 155 -3.78 9.81 11.40
N ASP A 156 -3.45 9.65 12.68
CA ASP A 156 -3.26 10.77 13.61
C ASP A 156 -2.01 11.59 13.29
N MET A 157 -1.00 10.97 12.70
CA MET A 157 0.26 11.59 12.32
C MET A 157 0.70 11.14 10.93
N ARG A 158 1.48 11.99 10.28
CA ARG A 158 2.15 11.61 9.03
C ARG A 158 3.31 10.67 9.30
N TRP A 159 3.50 9.71 8.42
CA TRP A 159 4.53 8.67 8.57
C TRP A 159 5.96 9.19 8.56
N GLY A 160 6.25 10.38 8.03
CA GLY A 160 7.56 11.00 8.17
C GLY A 160 7.89 11.50 9.57
N ASN A 161 6.90 11.62 10.46
CA ASN A 161 7.12 12.14 11.82
C ASN A 161 8.17 11.31 12.55
N ARG A 162 9.07 12.02 13.27
CA ARG A 162 10.19 11.41 14.02
C ARG A 162 9.79 10.31 14.99
N ARG A 163 8.52 10.27 15.43
CA ARG A 163 7.97 9.18 16.26
C ARG A 163 8.12 7.82 15.58
N PHE A 164 8.15 7.77 14.26
CA PHE A 164 8.25 6.55 13.47
C PHE A 164 9.66 6.23 12.97
N HIS A 165 10.66 7.03 13.32
CA HIS A 165 12.02 6.84 12.79
C HIS A 165 12.61 5.48 13.17
N ASP A 166 12.42 5.03 14.41
CA ASP A 166 12.92 3.73 14.87
C ASP A 166 12.18 2.57 14.17
N LEU A 167 10.88 2.76 13.87
CA LEU A 167 10.12 1.81 13.05
C LEU A 167 10.68 1.75 11.61
N HIS A 168 11.03 2.89 11.01
CA HIS A 168 11.65 2.90 9.68
C HIS A 168 12.99 2.16 9.67
N GLU A 169 13.79 2.31 10.71
CA GLU A 169 15.05 1.56 10.87
C GLU A 169 14.80 0.06 10.98
N ALA A 170 13.81 -0.36 11.77
CA ALA A 170 13.44 -1.76 11.91
C ALA A 170 12.96 -2.37 10.59
N ILE A 171 12.10 -1.66 9.83
CA ILE A 171 11.62 -2.06 8.51
C ILE A 171 12.81 -2.24 7.55
N ALA A 172 13.67 -1.23 7.46
CA ALA A 172 14.83 -1.25 6.56
C ALA A 172 15.88 -2.31 6.94
N ALA A 173 16.08 -2.56 8.24
CA ALA A 173 16.99 -3.59 8.73
C ALA A 173 16.57 -5.01 8.33
N LYS A 174 15.27 -5.22 8.09
CA LYS A 174 14.71 -6.47 7.58
C LYS A 174 14.65 -6.53 6.04
N GLY A 175 15.07 -5.46 5.35
CA GLY A 175 14.95 -5.36 3.90
C GLY A 175 13.50 -5.19 3.41
N LEU A 176 12.57 -4.86 4.29
CA LEU A 176 11.17 -4.70 3.98
C LEU A 176 10.88 -3.32 3.37
N VAL A 177 9.81 -3.25 2.57
CA VAL A 177 9.30 -2.01 1.97
C VAL A 177 8.22 -1.41 2.87
N LEU A 178 8.18 -0.08 3.00
CA LEU A 178 7.06 0.61 3.64
C LEU A 178 5.95 0.83 2.59
N ALA A 179 4.85 0.10 2.71
CA ALA A 179 3.69 0.20 1.83
C ALA A 179 2.64 1.15 2.42
N LEU A 180 2.46 2.29 1.77
CA LEU A 180 1.45 3.28 2.11
C LEU A 180 0.20 3.02 1.28
N HIS A 181 -0.86 2.54 1.91
CA HIS A 181 -2.11 2.20 1.22
C HIS A 181 -3.15 3.31 1.39
N ALA A 182 -3.89 3.60 0.32
CA ALA A 182 -5.07 4.47 0.38
C ALA A 182 -6.01 4.02 1.51
N TRP A 183 -6.93 4.89 1.92
CA TRP A 183 -7.76 4.72 3.11
C TRP A 183 -7.00 4.87 4.43
N GLY A 184 -7.66 4.52 5.48
CA GLY A 184 -7.12 4.70 6.81
C GLY A 184 -8.12 4.45 7.90
N ARG A 185 -7.75 4.81 9.10
CA ARG A 185 -8.50 4.59 10.32
C ARG A 185 -9.86 5.27 10.28
N ALA A 186 -10.94 4.53 10.48
CA ALA A 186 -12.28 5.10 10.65
C ALA A 186 -12.30 6.12 11.80
N GLY A 187 -12.98 7.24 11.56
CA GLY A 187 -13.10 8.31 12.53
C GLY A 187 -11.89 9.22 12.69
N ASN A 188 -10.79 8.99 11.98
CA ASN A 188 -9.68 9.93 11.90
C ASN A 188 -9.87 10.87 10.71
N ALA A 189 -9.66 12.16 10.94
CA ALA A 189 -9.56 13.11 9.83
C ALA A 189 -8.35 12.73 8.97
N PRO A 190 -8.43 12.83 7.64
CA PRO A 190 -7.26 12.79 6.81
C PRO A 190 -6.25 13.84 7.24
N THR A 191 -4.98 13.48 7.33
CA THR A 191 -3.92 14.36 7.84
C THR A 191 -3.74 15.68 7.11
N ALA A 192 -4.35 15.83 5.94
CA ALA A 192 -4.24 17.03 5.11
C ALA A 192 -5.59 17.70 4.78
N THR A 193 -6.71 16.99 4.86
CA THR A 193 -7.98 17.45 4.29
C THR A 193 -9.11 17.68 5.30
N GLY A 194 -8.96 17.21 6.54
CA GLY A 194 -10.05 17.26 7.53
C GLY A 194 -11.10 16.16 7.31
N PHE A 195 -12.24 16.29 7.97
CA PHE A 195 -13.37 15.37 7.78
C PHE A 195 -14.15 15.72 6.52
N THR A 196 -14.48 14.70 5.75
CA THR A 196 -15.30 14.78 4.54
C THR A 196 -16.76 14.45 4.86
N HIS A 197 -17.70 14.94 4.06
CA HIS A 197 -19.13 14.76 4.28
C HIS A 197 -19.80 13.87 3.22
N SER A 198 -19.05 13.43 2.22
CA SER A 198 -19.52 12.54 1.17
C SER A 198 -18.48 11.49 0.81
N TYR A 199 -18.94 10.34 0.31
CA TYR A 199 -18.05 9.31 -0.19
C TYR A 199 -17.14 9.84 -1.33
N PHE A 200 -17.69 10.62 -2.23
CA PHE A 200 -16.94 11.19 -3.35
C PHE A 200 -15.78 12.08 -2.89
N GLU A 201 -16.03 12.95 -1.93
CA GLU A 201 -15.02 13.83 -1.35
C GLU A 201 -13.97 13.02 -0.55
N ASP A 202 -14.43 12.00 0.17
CA ASP A 202 -13.55 11.11 0.95
C ASP A 202 -12.63 10.29 0.02
N TYR A 203 -13.18 9.72 -1.04
CA TYR A 203 -12.43 8.96 -2.03
C TYR A 203 -11.32 9.80 -2.70
N LEU A 204 -11.66 11.01 -3.18
CA LEU A 204 -10.68 11.94 -3.76
C LEU A 204 -9.66 12.43 -2.73
N GLY A 205 -10.11 12.74 -1.52
CA GLY A 205 -9.25 13.25 -0.45
C GLY A 205 -8.28 12.19 0.08
N ASN A 206 -8.72 10.95 0.18
CA ASN A 206 -7.90 9.88 0.74
C ASN A 206 -6.80 9.41 -0.20
N SER A 207 -7.04 9.27 -1.49
CA SER A 207 -6.03 8.73 -2.39
C SER A 207 -4.93 9.75 -2.70
N ALA A 208 -5.20 10.74 -3.53
CA ALA A 208 -4.16 11.62 -4.06
C ALA A 208 -3.70 12.68 -3.04
N ILE A 209 -4.61 13.36 -2.33
CA ILE A 209 -4.24 14.54 -1.52
C ILE A 209 -3.48 14.11 -0.25
N VAL A 210 -3.95 13.07 0.42
CA VAL A 210 -3.28 12.57 1.63
C VAL A 210 -1.96 11.89 1.28
N ALA A 211 -1.87 11.16 0.15
CA ALA A 211 -0.62 10.59 -0.32
C ALA A 211 0.45 11.66 -0.59
N GLN A 212 0.09 12.79 -1.20
CA GLN A 212 1.01 13.92 -1.35
C GLN A 212 1.56 14.40 -0.01
N ALA A 213 0.70 14.53 1.01
CA ALA A 213 1.13 14.94 2.34
C ALA A 213 2.09 13.92 3.00
N GLN A 214 1.90 12.63 2.73
CA GLN A 214 2.80 11.57 3.21
C GLN A 214 4.17 11.64 2.52
N VAL A 215 4.21 11.80 1.19
CA VAL A 215 5.47 11.96 0.44
C VAL A 215 6.24 13.18 0.93
N LEU A 216 5.56 14.33 1.08
CA LEU A 216 6.18 15.55 1.63
C LEU A 216 6.76 15.28 3.02
N SER A 217 6.00 14.63 3.90
CA SER A 217 6.42 14.35 5.27
C SER A 217 7.65 13.45 5.32
N LEU A 218 7.67 12.32 4.59
CA LEU A 218 8.80 11.39 4.58
C LEU A 218 10.11 12.06 4.12
N VAL A 219 10.02 12.94 3.11
CA VAL A 219 11.19 13.67 2.62
C VAL A 219 11.60 14.78 3.60
N THR A 220 10.65 15.65 3.99
CA THR A 220 11.00 16.85 4.79
C THR A 220 11.41 16.55 6.23
N GLU A 221 10.95 15.45 6.81
CA GLU A 221 11.38 15.00 8.15
C GLU A 221 12.72 14.24 8.13
N GLY A 222 13.34 14.08 6.95
CA GLY A 222 14.68 13.50 6.81
C GLY A 222 14.74 11.98 6.99
N VAL A 223 13.64 11.27 6.71
CA VAL A 223 13.59 9.81 6.88
C VAL A 223 14.66 9.13 6.04
N PHE A 224 14.84 9.54 4.80
CA PHE A 224 15.77 8.91 3.87
C PHE A 224 17.25 9.32 4.11
N ASP A 225 17.49 10.45 4.76
CA ASP A 225 18.84 10.84 5.22
C ASP A 225 19.25 9.98 6.44
N ARG A 226 18.29 9.61 7.29
CA ARG A 226 18.49 8.72 8.42
C ARG A 226 18.53 7.24 8.01
N VAL A 227 17.66 6.82 7.09
CA VAL A 227 17.50 5.43 6.66
C VAL A 227 17.59 5.33 5.13
N PRO A 228 18.80 5.44 4.54
CA PRO A 228 18.98 5.49 3.09
C PRO A 228 18.57 4.21 2.34
N SER A 229 18.45 3.09 3.03
CA SER A 229 18.00 1.82 2.46
C SER A 229 16.49 1.67 2.41
N LEU A 230 15.73 2.51 3.14
CA LEU A 230 14.26 2.42 3.14
C LEU A 230 13.70 2.64 1.74
N ARG A 231 12.77 1.78 1.35
CA ARG A 231 11.96 1.90 0.13
C ARG A 231 10.50 2.04 0.49
N VAL A 232 9.76 2.75 -0.35
CA VAL A 232 8.34 3.07 -0.14
C VAL A 232 7.56 2.70 -1.39
N VAL A 233 6.40 2.11 -1.23
CA VAL A 233 5.43 1.93 -2.30
C VAL A 233 4.11 2.61 -1.93
N LEU A 234 3.52 3.31 -2.90
CA LEU A 234 2.21 3.94 -2.79
C LEU A 234 1.19 3.01 -3.44
N LEU A 235 0.28 2.46 -2.66
CA LEU A 235 -0.78 1.55 -3.12
C LEU A 235 -2.12 2.29 -3.15
N GLU A 236 -2.87 2.12 -4.22
CA GLU A 236 -4.18 2.76 -4.45
C GLU A 236 -4.17 4.32 -4.33
N CYS A 237 -3.01 4.94 -4.40
CA CYS A 237 -2.85 6.38 -4.20
C CYS A 237 -2.95 7.21 -5.49
N GLY A 238 -3.04 6.56 -6.65
CA GLY A 238 -2.84 7.21 -7.94
C GLY A 238 -1.40 7.71 -8.12
N PHE A 239 -1.05 8.19 -9.31
CA PHE A 239 0.30 8.66 -9.62
C PHE A 239 0.36 9.93 -10.50
N ALA A 240 -0.75 10.31 -11.14
CA ALA A 240 -0.80 11.45 -12.06
C ALA A 240 -0.45 12.79 -11.39
N TRP A 241 -0.57 12.87 -10.09
CA TRP A 241 -0.25 14.05 -9.28
C TRP A 241 1.26 14.19 -8.96
N LEU A 242 2.07 13.15 -9.19
CA LEU A 242 3.50 13.17 -8.83
C LEU A 242 4.30 14.23 -9.59
N PRO A 243 4.25 14.34 -10.94
CA PRO A 243 5.07 15.32 -11.64
C PRO A 243 4.87 16.76 -11.17
N PRO A 244 3.64 17.32 -11.09
CA PRO A 244 3.44 18.69 -10.62
C PRO A 244 3.82 18.91 -9.16
N LEU A 245 3.64 17.88 -8.30
CA LEU A 245 4.12 17.95 -6.93
C LEU A 245 5.65 18.09 -6.88
N LEU A 246 6.38 17.27 -7.64
CA LEU A 246 7.83 17.26 -7.63
C LEU A 246 8.42 18.56 -8.18
N TRP A 247 7.85 19.14 -9.22
CA TRP A 247 8.29 20.44 -9.75
C TRP A 247 8.17 21.55 -8.72
N ARG A 248 7.03 21.59 -8.04
CA ARG A 248 6.81 22.56 -6.97
C ARG A 248 7.72 22.30 -5.79
N PHE A 249 7.89 21.05 -5.39
CA PHE A 249 8.69 20.66 -4.25
C PHE A 249 10.16 21.07 -4.42
N ASP A 250 10.75 20.79 -5.59
CA ASP A 250 12.13 21.19 -5.91
C ASP A 250 12.30 22.71 -5.89
N LYS A 251 11.33 23.44 -6.47
CA LYS A 251 11.38 24.89 -6.51
C LYS A 251 11.30 25.52 -5.13
N ASP A 252 10.32 25.07 -4.32
CA ASP A 252 10.08 25.64 -3.00
C ASP A 252 11.22 25.23 -2.04
N TRP A 253 11.73 23.99 -2.11
CA TRP A 253 12.90 23.55 -1.35
C TRP A 253 14.13 24.42 -1.64
N LYS A 254 14.40 24.72 -2.89
CA LYS A 254 15.53 25.59 -3.26
C LYS A 254 15.44 26.96 -2.60
N ALA A 255 14.24 27.47 -2.35
CA ALA A 255 14.02 28.76 -1.73
C ALA A 255 14.14 28.72 -0.18
N ILE A 256 13.69 27.62 0.43
CA ILE A 256 13.48 27.52 1.89
C ILE A 256 14.20 26.32 2.53
N TRP A 257 15.20 25.73 1.87
CA TRP A 257 15.93 24.55 2.33
C TRP A 257 16.47 24.66 3.77
N ARG A 258 16.67 25.89 4.29
CA ARG A 258 17.12 26.11 5.65
C ARG A 258 16.16 25.63 6.73
N GLU A 259 14.88 25.45 6.40
CA GLU A 259 13.89 24.86 7.30
C GLU A 259 14.09 23.35 7.47
N VAL A 260 14.71 22.71 6.48
CA VAL A 260 14.95 21.28 6.42
C VAL A 260 16.40 20.96 6.03
N PRO A 261 17.40 21.43 6.83
CA PRO A 261 18.82 21.41 6.44
C PRO A 261 19.42 20.00 6.31
N TRP A 262 18.73 19.00 6.78
CA TRP A 262 19.07 17.58 6.60
C TRP A 262 18.70 17.05 5.22
N VAL A 263 17.77 17.66 4.50
CA VAL A 263 17.42 17.29 3.10
C VAL A 263 18.49 17.90 2.18
N LYS A 264 19.41 17.07 1.70
CA LYS A 264 20.62 17.50 0.99
C LYS A 264 20.45 17.54 -0.52
N ASP A 265 19.66 16.60 -1.08
CA ASP A 265 19.37 16.50 -2.49
C ASP A 265 18.03 17.16 -2.81
N LYS A 266 17.74 17.37 -4.09
CA LYS A 266 16.41 17.80 -4.51
C LYS A 266 15.35 16.79 -4.07
N PRO A 267 14.19 17.23 -3.57
CA PRO A 267 13.11 16.34 -3.19
C PRO A 267 12.72 15.32 -4.27
N SER A 268 12.72 15.72 -5.54
CA SER A 268 12.46 14.81 -6.66
C SER A 268 13.45 13.64 -6.76
N GLU A 269 14.72 13.85 -6.36
CA GLU A 269 15.73 12.78 -6.36
C GLU A 269 15.45 11.74 -5.26
N TYR A 270 15.00 12.20 -4.08
CA TYR A 270 14.54 11.28 -3.02
C TYR A 270 13.36 10.44 -3.52
N VAL A 271 12.37 11.07 -4.15
CA VAL A 271 11.19 10.33 -4.64
C VAL A 271 11.58 9.31 -5.70
N ARG A 272 12.38 9.66 -6.70
CA ARG A 272 12.84 8.70 -7.72
C ARG A 272 13.62 7.54 -7.13
N ARG A 273 14.44 7.80 -6.12
CA ARG A 273 15.31 6.79 -5.48
C ARG A 273 14.55 5.86 -4.58
N HIS A 274 13.61 6.39 -3.81
CA HIS A 274 13.01 5.66 -2.70
C HIS A 274 11.58 5.21 -2.92
N PHE A 275 10.83 5.85 -3.84
CA PHE A 275 9.41 5.56 -4.02
C PHE A 275 9.12 4.78 -5.29
N ARG A 276 8.08 3.96 -5.20
CA ARG A 276 7.34 3.41 -6.34
C ARG A 276 5.86 3.70 -6.13
N ALA A 277 5.11 3.73 -7.24
CA ALA A 277 3.66 3.93 -7.20
C ALA A 277 2.96 2.81 -7.95
N ALA A 278 1.90 2.28 -7.37
CA ALA A 278 1.06 1.26 -7.99
C ALA A 278 0.29 1.82 -9.18
N THR A 279 0.07 0.98 -10.19
CA THR A 279 -0.68 1.37 -11.39
C THR A 279 -2.18 1.52 -11.17
N ALA A 280 -2.75 0.90 -10.15
CA ALA A 280 -4.15 1.04 -9.80
C ALA A 280 -4.35 2.04 -8.65
N PRO A 281 -5.33 2.97 -8.75
CA PRO A 281 -6.05 3.38 -9.97
C PRO A 281 -5.17 4.21 -10.91
N ALA A 282 -5.23 3.94 -12.20
CA ALA A 282 -4.34 4.58 -13.17
C ALA A 282 -4.76 6.02 -13.58
N GLN A 283 -5.74 6.62 -13.06
CA GLN A 283 -6.20 8.02 -13.17
C GLN A 283 -5.56 8.85 -14.31
N LEU A 284 -5.55 8.29 -15.52
CA LEU A 284 -4.94 8.88 -16.71
C LEU A 284 -5.92 9.79 -17.47
N PRO A 285 -5.42 10.79 -18.26
CA PRO A 285 -6.25 11.47 -19.22
C PRO A 285 -6.89 10.48 -20.21
N ALA A 286 -8.13 10.75 -20.62
CA ALA A 286 -8.82 9.94 -21.63
C ALA A 286 -8.16 10.03 -23.01
N ASP A 287 -7.48 11.12 -23.33
CA ASP A 287 -6.70 11.30 -24.53
C ASP A 287 -5.36 10.55 -24.42
N ARG A 288 -5.13 9.60 -25.33
CA ARG A 288 -3.94 8.73 -25.33
C ARG A 288 -2.62 9.49 -25.50
N ALA A 289 -2.61 10.59 -26.25
CA ALA A 289 -1.40 11.39 -26.42
C ALA A 289 -1.05 12.13 -25.13
N GLN A 290 -2.05 12.62 -24.40
CA GLN A 290 -1.85 13.22 -23.08
C GLN A 290 -1.44 12.17 -22.04
N ALA A 291 -2.00 10.96 -22.09
CA ALA A 291 -1.58 9.86 -21.24
C ALA A 291 -0.10 9.49 -21.48
N ALA A 292 0.34 9.43 -22.73
CA ALA A 292 1.74 9.18 -23.09
C ALA A 292 2.67 10.30 -22.59
N GLN A 293 2.28 11.57 -22.74
CA GLN A 293 3.05 12.69 -22.20
C GLN A 293 3.17 12.64 -20.68
N LEU A 294 2.09 12.27 -19.98
CA LEU A 294 2.13 12.10 -18.53
C LEU A 294 3.07 10.95 -18.12
N ALA A 295 3.02 9.82 -18.82
CA ALA A 295 3.90 8.68 -18.57
C ALA A 295 5.39 9.06 -18.74
N GLU A 296 5.72 9.84 -19.77
CA GLU A 296 7.07 10.38 -20.00
C GLU A 296 7.49 11.35 -18.88
N MET A 297 6.63 12.31 -18.52
CA MET A 297 6.91 13.30 -17.46
C MET A 297 7.13 12.64 -16.10
N LEU A 298 6.42 11.55 -15.84
CA LEU A 298 6.53 10.75 -14.60
C LEU A 298 7.84 9.93 -14.59
N GLY A 299 8.34 9.51 -15.75
CA GLY A 299 9.33 8.44 -15.86
C GLY A 299 8.68 7.09 -15.47
N ALA A 300 7.53 6.80 -16.07
CA ALA A 300 6.65 5.70 -15.68
C ALA A 300 7.36 4.34 -15.63
N SER A 301 8.27 4.06 -16.56
CA SER A 301 9.07 2.82 -16.60
C SER A 301 9.92 2.59 -15.35
N ASP A 302 10.33 3.67 -14.67
CA ASP A 302 11.20 3.58 -13.48
C ASP A 302 10.41 3.66 -12.16
N VAL A 303 9.24 4.34 -12.20
CA VAL A 303 8.50 4.70 -10.98
C VAL A 303 7.34 3.76 -10.71
N LEU A 304 6.71 3.21 -11.77
CA LEU A 304 5.49 2.42 -11.59
C LEU A 304 5.78 0.95 -11.35
N VAL A 305 4.91 0.34 -10.54
CA VAL A 305 4.80 -1.11 -10.32
C VAL A 305 3.37 -1.55 -10.60
N TYR A 306 3.21 -2.69 -11.25
CA TYR A 306 1.89 -3.21 -11.58
C TYR A 306 1.10 -3.57 -10.33
N ALA A 307 -0.14 -3.11 -10.27
CA ALA A 307 -1.13 -3.50 -9.29
C ALA A 307 -2.49 -3.61 -9.96
N SER A 308 -3.26 -4.63 -9.60
CA SER A 308 -4.66 -4.76 -10.01
C SER A 308 -5.61 -4.09 -9.04
N ASP A 309 -5.24 -4.06 -7.77
CA ASP A 309 -6.12 -3.72 -6.64
C ASP A 309 -7.34 -4.63 -6.55
N PHE A 310 -7.18 -5.90 -7.00
CA PHE A 310 -8.25 -6.88 -6.94
C PHE A 310 -8.77 -7.07 -5.50
N PRO A 311 -10.10 -7.08 -5.26
CA PRO A 311 -11.19 -7.15 -6.23
C PRO A 311 -11.82 -5.79 -6.60
N HIS A 312 -11.19 -4.68 -6.27
CA HIS A 312 -11.72 -3.36 -6.57
C HIS A 312 -11.63 -3.06 -8.08
N GLU A 313 -12.66 -2.39 -8.61
CA GLU A 313 -12.73 -2.03 -10.02
C GLU A 313 -12.51 -0.53 -10.21
N HIS A 314 -11.54 -0.13 -11.02
CA HIS A 314 -11.18 1.26 -11.28
C HIS A 314 -11.56 1.76 -12.67
N GLY A 315 -12.52 1.13 -13.32
CA GLY A 315 -12.94 1.44 -14.68
C GLY A 315 -12.05 0.83 -15.77
N GLU A 316 -12.55 0.80 -16.99
CA GLU A 316 -11.88 0.16 -18.11
C GLU A 316 -10.81 1.04 -18.76
N GLY A 317 -9.76 0.41 -19.32
CA GLY A 317 -8.86 0.99 -20.31
C GLY A 317 -7.70 1.83 -19.81
N ASN A 318 -7.57 2.11 -18.53
CA ASN A 318 -6.51 2.95 -18.00
C ASN A 318 -5.13 2.28 -18.03
N LEU A 319 -5.04 1.00 -17.66
CA LEU A 319 -3.79 0.24 -17.71
C LEU A 319 -3.31 0.05 -19.15
N ASP A 320 -4.21 -0.29 -20.07
CA ASP A 320 -3.87 -0.47 -21.49
C ASP A 320 -3.29 0.81 -22.08
N ALA A 321 -3.91 1.97 -21.82
CA ALA A 321 -3.42 3.25 -22.29
C ALA A 321 -2.01 3.58 -21.73
N LEU A 322 -1.75 3.21 -20.49
CA LEU A 322 -0.42 3.35 -19.90
C LEU A 322 0.60 2.42 -20.58
N LEU A 323 0.28 1.14 -20.73
CA LEU A 323 1.18 0.15 -21.32
C LEU A 323 1.46 0.44 -22.79
N GLU A 324 0.48 0.94 -23.55
CA GLU A 324 0.67 1.38 -24.93
C GLU A 324 1.60 2.57 -25.06
N ALA A 325 1.67 3.43 -24.05
CA ALA A 325 2.57 4.58 -24.00
C ALA A 325 4.04 4.22 -23.77
N LEU A 326 4.32 2.98 -23.34
CA LEU A 326 5.66 2.50 -23.02
C LEU A 326 6.21 1.63 -24.15
N ASP A 327 7.52 1.63 -24.32
CA ASP A 327 8.23 0.64 -25.13
C ASP A 327 8.27 -0.74 -24.44
N ASP A 328 8.73 -1.78 -25.14
CA ASP A 328 8.73 -3.14 -24.58
C ASP A 328 9.55 -3.28 -23.28
N PRO A 329 10.76 -2.70 -23.16
CA PRO A 329 11.48 -2.68 -21.90
C PRO A 329 10.74 -1.95 -20.77
N GLY A 330 10.09 -0.83 -21.08
CA GLY A 330 9.29 -0.07 -20.11
C GLY A 330 8.07 -0.84 -19.64
N ARG A 331 7.38 -1.56 -20.51
CA ARG A 331 6.27 -2.45 -20.14
C ARG A 331 6.72 -3.57 -19.22
N GLU A 332 7.84 -4.23 -19.56
CA GLU A 332 8.41 -5.29 -18.71
C GLU A 332 8.84 -4.74 -17.35
N ALA A 333 9.44 -3.55 -17.32
CA ALA A 333 9.81 -2.91 -16.06
C ALA A 333 8.59 -2.66 -15.16
N VAL A 334 7.50 -2.11 -15.70
CA VAL A 334 6.27 -1.83 -14.92
C VAL A 334 5.58 -3.12 -14.49
N LEU A 335 5.44 -4.10 -15.39
CA LEU A 335 4.69 -5.32 -15.09
C LEU A 335 5.43 -6.25 -14.13
N ARG A 336 6.77 -6.23 -14.12
CA ARG A 336 7.57 -7.20 -13.37
C ARG A 336 8.85 -6.63 -12.77
N GLY A 337 9.72 -6.03 -13.60
CA GLY A 337 11.09 -5.71 -13.21
C GLY A 337 11.20 -4.80 -12.00
N ASN A 338 10.40 -3.75 -11.93
CA ASN A 338 10.40 -2.80 -10.82
C ASN A 338 9.95 -3.44 -9.51
N ALA A 339 8.91 -4.27 -9.55
CA ALA A 339 8.43 -4.98 -8.37
C ALA A 339 9.42 -6.06 -7.92
N ALA A 340 10.02 -6.81 -8.87
CA ALA A 340 11.05 -7.79 -8.56
C ALA A 340 12.27 -7.14 -7.87
N ALA A 341 12.73 -6.00 -8.39
CA ALA A 341 13.82 -5.24 -7.79
C ALA A 341 13.45 -4.63 -6.42
N LEU A 342 12.20 -4.16 -6.26
CA LEU A 342 11.71 -3.55 -5.04
C LEU A 342 11.65 -4.55 -3.88
N TYR A 343 11.17 -5.77 -4.15
CA TYR A 343 10.92 -6.80 -3.14
C TYR A 343 11.98 -7.92 -3.10
N GLY A 344 13.01 -7.85 -3.94
CA GLY A 344 14.03 -8.89 -4.01
C GLY A 344 13.50 -10.24 -4.52
N LEU A 345 12.49 -10.22 -5.41
CA LEU A 345 11.92 -11.44 -5.98
C LEU A 345 12.82 -12.00 -7.08
N PRO A 346 12.77 -13.32 -7.32
CA PRO A 346 13.48 -13.91 -8.45
C PRO A 346 12.96 -13.31 -9.76
N GLY A 347 13.90 -12.97 -10.65
CA GLY A 347 13.63 -12.33 -11.93
C GLY A 347 12.95 -13.27 -12.95
#